data_4e6e8e6c0cb61bbece11309571a4b99c
#
_entry.id   4e6e8e6c0cb61bbece11309571a4b99c
#
_cell.length_a   1.000
_cell.length_b   1.000
_cell.length_c   1.000
_cell.angle_alpha   90.00
_cell.angle_beta   90.00
_cell.angle_gamma   90.00
#
_symmetry.space_group_name_H-M   'P 1'
#
loop_
_entity.id
_entity.type
_entity.pdbx_description
1 polymer ?
#
loop_
_entity_poly.entity_id
_entity_poly.type
_entity_poly.pdbx_seq_one_letter_code
_entity_poly.pdbx_strand_id
1 'polypeptide(L)'
;MTEVKFYKGESIPLELHKVRVVQKLHLVPIERRMEAIRDAGFNTFQLSTKDVFLDMLTDSGTNAMSDNQVAAMFQADDAYAGSQSFFRLQKAIEDVLGKKYLLPVHQGRAAENVIANAFLQKGQVVITNYHFTTFLAHVLDKGGRIEELLTDEALVLRSNNPFKGNMDIEKLEASINRNGPGNVAFIRMEASTNLIGGQPFSIANLMDVRRIADKYGIMLVLDASLLGENAYLVKQREEAWKENTMEDIMKMMTNLADLVYFSARKLSSSRGGGICTNRKELYLKMEALVPLYEGFLTYGGISIREIEAMAVGLYETLDETMISQSPAFIKYFVEEAGKRGIPMVTPPGVLGAHVDAGTFCDHVPQTEYPAGALGAAYYLISGVRGMERGTISSVRDENGVEILADVELLRLAFPRRVFTLSQTQYALDRLEWLYDNRKLIGGLKFYYEPPVLRFFMGKLNETSDWPEKLMVKFRKDFGKSL
;
A
#
# COMPACT_ATOMS: atom_id res chain seq x y z
N MET A 1 -18.33 -11.63 10.14
CA MET A 1 -18.13 -12.99 9.56
C MET A 1 -18.09 -14.02 10.67
N THR A 2 -18.77 -15.16 10.51
CA THR A 2 -18.62 -16.25 11.47
C THR A 2 -17.22 -16.85 11.28
N GLU A 3 -16.36 -16.70 12.26
CA GLU A 3 -15.00 -17.28 12.26
C GLU A 3 -15.10 -18.81 12.12
N VAL A 4 -14.34 -19.37 11.17
CA VAL A 4 -14.27 -20.82 11.02
C VAL A 4 -13.37 -21.37 12.13
N LYS A 5 -13.96 -22.17 13.01
CA LYS A 5 -13.24 -22.81 14.12
C LYS A 5 -12.75 -24.19 13.71
N PHE A 6 -11.46 -24.41 13.82
CA PHE A 6 -10.88 -25.74 13.65
C PHE A 6 -11.11 -26.61 14.90
N TYR A 7 -11.26 -27.90 14.70
CA TYR A 7 -11.65 -28.86 15.77
C TYR A 7 -10.76 -28.80 17.02
N LYS A 8 -9.45 -28.67 16.84
CA LYS A 8 -8.48 -28.59 17.94
C LYS A 8 -8.13 -27.16 18.37
N GLY A 9 -8.88 -26.16 17.92
CA GLY A 9 -8.68 -24.77 18.29
C GLY A 9 -7.51 -24.08 17.58
N GLU A 10 -7.00 -24.66 16.51
CA GLU A 10 -5.99 -24.02 15.65
C GLU A 10 -6.56 -22.73 15.06
N SER A 11 -5.74 -21.67 15.03
CA SER A 11 -6.08 -20.38 14.41
C SER A 11 -5.23 -20.21 13.15
N ILE A 12 -5.72 -20.74 12.03
CA ILE A 12 -5.08 -20.62 10.72
C ILE A 12 -6.05 -19.95 9.73
N PRO A 13 -5.55 -19.12 8.79
CA PRO A 13 -6.41 -18.58 7.75
C PRO A 13 -6.89 -19.68 6.80
N LEU A 14 -8.14 -19.54 6.34
CA LEU A 14 -8.73 -20.49 5.39
C LEU A 14 -8.89 -19.78 4.04
N GLU A 15 -8.39 -20.40 2.97
CA GLU A 15 -8.63 -19.94 1.60
C GLU A 15 -10.09 -20.20 1.21
N LEU A 16 -10.87 -19.12 1.04
CA LEU A 16 -12.29 -19.18 0.66
C LEU A 16 -12.50 -19.01 -0.84
N HIS A 17 -11.55 -19.49 -1.65
CA HIS A 17 -11.61 -19.43 -3.11
C HIS A 17 -11.10 -20.74 -3.73
N LYS A 18 -11.54 -21.00 -4.97
CA LYS A 18 -11.07 -22.12 -5.78
C LYS A 18 -10.21 -21.60 -6.91
N VAL A 19 -8.98 -22.10 -7.00
CA VAL A 19 -8.06 -21.75 -8.08
C VAL A 19 -8.43 -22.50 -9.37
N ARG A 20 -8.64 -21.76 -10.47
CA ARG A 20 -8.95 -22.31 -11.80
C ARG A 20 -7.91 -21.97 -12.84
N VAL A 21 -7.13 -20.90 -12.62
CA VAL A 21 -5.99 -20.48 -13.46
C VAL A 21 -4.78 -20.38 -12.57
N VAL A 22 -3.67 -20.97 -12.98
CA VAL A 22 -2.43 -20.99 -12.22
C VAL A 22 -1.27 -20.42 -13.03
N GLN A 23 -0.39 -19.71 -12.35
CA GLN A 23 0.89 -19.28 -12.87
C GLN A 23 1.99 -20.12 -12.21
N LYS A 24 2.84 -20.75 -13.02
CA LYS A 24 3.96 -21.54 -12.51
C LYS A 24 4.97 -20.62 -11.82
N LEU A 25 5.34 -20.98 -10.59
CA LEU A 25 6.40 -20.32 -9.84
C LEU A 25 7.72 -21.09 -9.98
N HIS A 26 8.85 -20.38 -9.86
CA HIS A 26 10.17 -20.96 -9.94
C HIS A 26 10.98 -20.53 -8.70
N LEU A 27 11.38 -21.52 -7.90
CA LEU A 27 12.37 -21.31 -6.86
C LEU A 27 13.75 -21.66 -7.43
N VAL A 28 14.55 -20.65 -7.75
CA VAL A 28 15.88 -20.83 -8.31
C VAL A 28 16.94 -21.07 -7.22
N PRO A 29 18.06 -21.77 -7.53
CA PRO A 29 19.14 -21.99 -6.56
C PRO A 29 19.70 -20.68 -5.98
N ILE A 30 20.25 -20.73 -4.75
CA ILE A 30 20.79 -19.56 -4.07
C ILE A 30 21.91 -18.87 -4.87
N GLU A 31 22.71 -19.62 -5.62
CA GLU A 31 23.76 -19.07 -6.50
C GLU A 31 23.15 -18.17 -7.58
N ARG A 32 22.04 -18.61 -8.18
CA ARG A 32 21.31 -17.78 -9.16
C ARG A 32 20.67 -16.57 -8.51
N ARG A 33 20.14 -16.72 -7.29
CA ARG A 33 19.60 -15.59 -6.52
C ARG A 33 20.69 -14.57 -6.18
N MET A 34 21.92 -15.02 -5.87
CA MET A 34 23.06 -14.14 -5.64
C MET A 34 23.41 -13.33 -6.90
N GLU A 35 23.49 -13.96 -8.06
CA GLU A 35 23.69 -13.25 -9.31
C GLU A 35 22.59 -12.23 -9.57
N ALA A 36 21.32 -12.66 -9.43
CA ALA A 36 20.16 -11.81 -9.70
C ALA A 36 20.10 -10.57 -8.79
N ILE A 37 20.41 -10.70 -7.49
CA ILE A 37 20.36 -9.54 -6.59
C ILE A 37 21.52 -8.57 -6.84
N ARG A 38 22.69 -9.05 -7.26
CA ARG A 38 23.82 -8.23 -7.69
C ARG A 38 23.51 -7.48 -8.99
N ASP A 39 22.98 -8.18 -10.00
CA ASP A 39 22.56 -7.56 -11.26
C ASP A 39 21.49 -6.48 -11.02
N ALA A 40 20.62 -6.70 -10.04
CA ALA A 40 19.61 -5.75 -9.59
C ALA A 40 20.18 -4.58 -8.76
N GLY A 41 21.48 -4.58 -8.43
CA GLY A 41 22.09 -3.58 -7.55
C GLY A 41 21.48 -3.59 -6.16
N PHE A 42 21.25 -4.76 -5.57
CA PHE A 42 20.63 -4.96 -4.26
C PHE A 42 19.26 -4.27 -4.08
N ASN A 43 18.65 -3.82 -5.19
CA ASN A 43 17.33 -3.21 -5.21
C ASN A 43 16.29 -4.23 -5.67
N THR A 44 15.40 -4.63 -4.77
CA THR A 44 14.38 -5.66 -5.05
C THR A 44 13.40 -5.27 -6.16
N PHE A 45 13.23 -3.96 -6.47
CA PHE A 45 12.46 -3.51 -7.63
C PHE A 45 13.09 -3.87 -8.98
N GLN A 46 14.40 -4.05 -9.04
CA GLN A 46 15.13 -4.33 -10.28
C GLN A 46 15.24 -5.84 -10.57
N LEU A 47 14.75 -6.70 -9.66
CA LEU A 47 14.74 -8.15 -9.88
C LEU A 47 13.78 -8.54 -11.01
N SER A 48 14.25 -9.44 -11.88
CA SER A 48 13.41 -10.08 -12.88
C SER A 48 12.47 -11.10 -12.22
N THR A 49 11.20 -11.13 -12.61
CA THR A 49 10.20 -12.07 -12.06
C THR A 49 10.57 -13.55 -12.28
N LYS A 50 11.37 -13.87 -13.29
CA LYS A 50 11.88 -15.24 -13.51
C LYS A 50 12.76 -15.77 -12.38
N ASP A 51 13.37 -14.85 -11.61
CA ASP A 51 14.27 -15.14 -10.50
C ASP A 51 13.57 -14.98 -9.13
N VAL A 52 12.28 -14.63 -9.11
CA VAL A 52 11.48 -14.43 -7.90
C VAL A 52 10.54 -15.62 -7.68
N PHE A 53 10.54 -16.18 -6.47
CA PHE A 53 9.64 -17.27 -6.09
C PHE A 53 8.30 -16.75 -5.58
N LEU A 54 8.28 -15.98 -4.49
CA LEU A 54 7.09 -15.33 -3.97
C LEU A 54 7.24 -13.81 -4.10
N ASP A 55 6.39 -13.21 -4.92
CA ASP A 55 6.41 -11.77 -5.16
C ASP A 55 5.55 -11.03 -4.13
N MET A 56 6.14 -10.73 -2.98
CA MET A 56 5.53 -9.96 -1.90
C MET A 56 5.92 -8.47 -1.96
N LEU A 57 6.29 -7.96 -3.16
CA LEU A 57 6.70 -6.55 -3.34
C LEU A 57 5.53 -5.59 -3.13
N THR A 58 4.37 -5.91 -3.71
CA THR A 58 3.19 -5.02 -3.72
C THR A 58 1.90 -5.80 -3.96
N ASP A 59 0.79 -5.27 -3.47
CA ASP A 59 -0.56 -5.70 -3.83
C ASP A 59 -1.12 -4.98 -5.07
N SER A 60 -0.44 -3.91 -5.50
CA SER A 60 -0.92 -3.04 -6.58
C SER A 60 -0.88 -3.73 -7.95
N GLY A 61 -2.04 -4.24 -8.37
CA GLY A 61 -2.22 -4.93 -9.65
C GLY A 61 -1.72 -6.36 -9.66
N THR A 62 -1.49 -6.95 -8.48
CA THR A 62 -1.09 -8.34 -8.30
C THR A 62 -2.17 -9.17 -7.59
N ASN A 63 -3.26 -8.55 -7.15
CA ASN A 63 -4.44 -9.24 -6.64
C ASN A 63 -5.04 -10.16 -7.72
N ALA A 64 -5.52 -11.33 -7.32
CA ALA A 64 -6.23 -12.23 -8.23
C ALA A 64 -7.65 -11.70 -8.51
N MET A 65 -8.01 -11.64 -9.78
CA MET A 65 -9.38 -11.30 -10.23
C MET A 65 -10.33 -12.46 -9.96
N SER A 66 -11.61 -12.16 -9.75
CA SER A 66 -12.65 -13.17 -9.72
C SER A 66 -13.03 -13.65 -11.13
N ASP A 67 -13.70 -14.80 -11.20
CA ASP A 67 -14.29 -15.28 -12.46
C ASP A 67 -15.39 -14.33 -12.98
N ASN A 68 -16.12 -13.65 -12.09
CA ASN A 68 -17.08 -12.61 -12.47
C ASN A 68 -16.39 -11.39 -13.11
N GLN A 69 -15.25 -10.95 -12.57
CA GLN A 69 -14.47 -9.87 -13.18
C GLN A 69 -13.98 -10.24 -14.58
N VAL A 70 -13.43 -11.46 -14.73
CA VAL A 70 -12.96 -11.97 -16.03
C VAL A 70 -14.11 -12.11 -17.03
N ALA A 71 -15.27 -12.62 -16.58
CA ALA A 71 -16.45 -12.73 -17.45
C ALA A 71 -16.95 -11.34 -17.90
N ALA A 72 -16.97 -10.35 -17.02
CA ALA A 72 -17.37 -8.99 -17.33
C ALA A 72 -16.48 -8.34 -18.41
N MET A 73 -15.18 -8.63 -18.42
CA MET A 73 -14.25 -8.11 -19.44
C MET A 73 -14.67 -8.47 -20.88
N PHE A 74 -15.34 -9.60 -21.07
CA PHE A 74 -15.86 -10.02 -22.39
C PHE A 74 -17.17 -9.32 -22.80
N GLN A 75 -17.79 -8.57 -21.89
CA GLN A 75 -19.00 -7.80 -22.16
C GLN A 75 -18.72 -6.33 -22.49
N ALA A 76 -17.44 -5.95 -22.49
CA ALA A 76 -17.01 -4.60 -22.81
C ALA A 76 -17.40 -4.19 -24.24
N ASP A 77 -17.91 -2.98 -24.40
CA ASP A 77 -18.34 -2.45 -25.71
C ASP A 77 -17.21 -1.76 -26.49
N ASP A 78 -16.00 -1.69 -25.93
CA ASP A 78 -14.78 -1.13 -26.53
C ASP A 78 -14.98 0.22 -27.26
N ALA A 79 -15.91 1.07 -26.78
CA ALA A 79 -16.21 2.36 -27.38
C ALA A 79 -15.25 3.45 -26.86
N TYR A 80 -14.71 4.29 -27.76
CA TYR A 80 -13.83 5.41 -27.39
C TYR A 80 -14.54 6.46 -26.53
N ALA A 81 -15.79 6.79 -26.85
CA ALA A 81 -16.58 7.79 -26.16
C ALA A 81 -17.98 7.26 -25.86
N GLY A 82 -18.51 7.54 -24.66
CA GLY A 82 -19.88 7.17 -24.28
C GLY A 82 -20.09 5.67 -24.11
N SER A 83 -19.04 4.92 -23.74
CA SER A 83 -19.09 3.48 -23.47
C SER A 83 -20.16 3.12 -22.43
N GLN A 84 -20.95 2.07 -22.68
CA GLN A 84 -21.87 1.53 -21.69
C GLN A 84 -21.15 0.96 -20.47
N SER A 85 -19.94 0.45 -20.67
CA SER A 85 -19.06 0.00 -19.60
C SER A 85 -18.73 1.13 -18.62
N PHE A 86 -18.51 2.36 -19.11
CA PHE A 86 -18.31 3.53 -18.25
C PHE A 86 -19.54 3.82 -17.38
N PHE A 87 -20.74 3.75 -17.94
CA PHE A 87 -21.97 4.01 -17.18
C PHE A 87 -22.23 2.92 -16.13
N ARG A 88 -21.84 1.67 -16.41
CA ARG A 88 -21.87 0.60 -15.40
C ARG A 88 -20.85 0.86 -14.27
N LEU A 89 -19.65 1.31 -14.60
CA LEU A 89 -18.67 1.73 -13.59
C LEU A 89 -19.18 2.93 -12.77
N GLN A 90 -19.75 3.94 -13.42
CA GLN A 90 -20.33 5.10 -12.72
C GLN A 90 -21.44 4.67 -11.75
N LYS A 91 -22.29 3.73 -12.15
CA LYS A 91 -23.31 3.14 -11.27
C LYS A 91 -22.68 2.41 -10.09
N ALA A 92 -21.64 1.61 -10.31
CA ALA A 92 -20.91 0.94 -9.22
C ALA A 92 -20.28 1.94 -8.24
N ILE A 93 -19.71 3.04 -8.73
CA ILE A 93 -19.17 4.13 -7.89
C ILE A 93 -20.28 4.76 -7.03
N GLU A 94 -21.45 5.02 -7.62
CA GLU A 94 -22.60 5.57 -6.88
C GLU A 94 -23.08 4.59 -5.81
N ASP A 95 -23.20 3.32 -6.16
CA ASP A 95 -23.71 2.29 -5.24
C ASP A 95 -22.73 1.98 -4.11
N VAL A 96 -21.43 1.89 -4.40
CA VAL A 96 -20.41 1.46 -3.43
C VAL A 96 -19.82 2.63 -2.65
N LEU A 97 -19.55 3.75 -3.33
CA LEU A 97 -18.86 4.91 -2.74
C LEU A 97 -19.79 6.11 -2.53
N GLY A 98 -21.06 6.06 -2.94
CA GLY A 98 -22.02 7.17 -2.79
C GLY A 98 -21.62 8.43 -3.56
N LYS A 99 -20.87 8.33 -4.66
CA LYS A 99 -20.34 9.46 -5.44
C LYS A 99 -20.95 9.51 -6.84
N LYS A 100 -21.47 10.68 -7.23
CA LYS A 100 -22.19 10.89 -8.49
C LYS A 100 -21.26 11.11 -9.69
N TYR A 101 -20.20 11.90 -9.52
CA TYR A 101 -19.28 12.26 -10.60
C TYR A 101 -18.04 11.40 -10.53
N LEU A 102 -17.60 10.87 -11.67
CA LEU A 102 -16.43 10.02 -11.84
C LEU A 102 -15.56 10.53 -12.97
N LEU A 103 -14.26 10.61 -12.72
CA LEU A 103 -13.20 10.74 -13.72
C LEU A 103 -12.32 9.49 -13.63
N PRO A 104 -12.38 8.57 -14.61
CA PRO A 104 -11.50 7.42 -14.64
C PRO A 104 -10.07 7.87 -14.99
N VAL A 105 -9.08 7.17 -14.43
CA VAL A 105 -7.65 7.39 -14.67
C VAL A 105 -6.92 6.05 -14.67
N HIS A 106 -5.76 5.96 -15.33
CA HIS A 106 -5.09 4.67 -15.52
C HIS A 106 -4.56 4.02 -14.23
N GLN A 107 -4.43 4.76 -13.13
CA GLN A 107 -4.09 4.26 -11.78
C GLN A 107 -4.17 5.37 -10.71
N GLY A 108 -4.01 5.00 -9.41
CA GLY A 108 -4.10 5.95 -8.31
C GLY A 108 -3.15 7.15 -8.40
N ARG A 109 -1.87 6.95 -8.79
CA ARG A 109 -0.91 8.08 -8.95
C ARG A 109 -1.29 9.05 -10.06
N ALA A 110 -2.06 8.63 -11.03
CA ALA A 110 -2.61 9.53 -12.03
C ALA A 110 -3.70 10.43 -11.43
N ALA A 111 -4.53 9.86 -10.53
CA ALA A 111 -5.48 10.66 -9.75
C ALA A 111 -4.75 11.71 -8.89
N GLU A 112 -3.66 11.31 -8.21
CA GLU A 112 -2.81 12.21 -7.43
C GLU A 112 -2.28 13.38 -8.28
N ASN A 113 -1.80 13.09 -9.50
CA ASN A 113 -1.34 14.10 -10.45
C ASN A 113 -2.45 15.08 -10.85
N VAL A 114 -3.64 14.57 -11.21
CA VAL A 114 -4.80 15.40 -11.59
C VAL A 114 -5.22 16.31 -10.43
N ILE A 115 -5.31 15.78 -9.22
CA ILE A 115 -5.68 16.52 -8.01
C ILE A 115 -4.66 17.60 -7.69
N ALA A 116 -3.36 17.26 -7.70
CA ALA A 116 -2.29 18.23 -7.47
C ALA A 116 -2.31 19.36 -8.51
N ASN A 117 -2.54 19.05 -9.79
CA ASN A 117 -2.67 20.06 -10.84
C ASN A 117 -3.90 20.96 -10.69
N ALA A 118 -5.03 20.40 -10.22
CA ALA A 118 -6.28 21.13 -10.10
C ALA A 118 -6.35 22.04 -8.86
N PHE A 119 -5.73 21.63 -7.75
CA PHE A 119 -6.01 22.25 -6.44
C PHE A 119 -4.78 22.73 -5.67
N LEU A 120 -3.55 22.41 -6.10
CA LEU A 120 -2.34 22.84 -5.40
C LEU A 120 -1.65 23.97 -6.15
N GLN A 121 -1.37 25.05 -5.46
CA GLN A 121 -0.55 26.17 -5.94
C GLN A 121 0.85 26.14 -5.30
N LYS A 122 1.82 26.70 -6.01
CA LYS A 122 3.20 26.83 -5.49
C LYS A 122 3.22 27.53 -4.12
N GLY A 123 3.92 26.94 -3.18
CA GLY A 123 4.06 27.46 -1.82
C GLY A 123 2.97 27.01 -0.83
N GLN A 124 1.86 26.46 -1.32
CA GLN A 124 0.82 25.94 -0.42
C GLN A 124 1.24 24.64 0.27
N VAL A 125 0.56 24.33 1.37
CA VAL A 125 0.74 23.09 2.12
C VAL A 125 -0.45 22.15 1.90
N VAL A 126 -0.14 20.86 1.78
CA VAL A 126 -1.11 19.78 1.93
C VAL A 126 -0.90 19.15 3.30
N ILE A 127 -1.95 19.08 4.10
CA ILE A 127 -1.92 18.42 5.40
C ILE A 127 -2.43 16.99 5.22
N THR A 128 -1.71 16.00 5.75
CA THR A 128 -2.10 14.59 5.64
C THR A 128 -1.88 13.85 6.95
N ASN A 129 -2.58 12.73 7.18
CA ASN A 129 -2.21 11.83 8.27
C ASN A 129 -0.79 11.31 8.05
N TYR A 130 -0.53 10.66 6.91
CA TYR A 130 0.84 10.34 6.46
C TYR A 130 0.92 10.37 4.94
N HIS A 131 2.10 10.60 4.37
CA HIS A 131 2.24 10.64 2.93
C HIS A 131 2.33 9.24 2.30
N PHE A 132 1.96 9.15 1.04
CA PHE A 132 2.40 8.10 0.15
C PHE A 132 3.46 8.64 -0.81
N THR A 133 4.48 7.85 -1.13
CA THR A 133 5.69 8.30 -1.85
C THR A 133 5.39 9.02 -3.18
N THR A 134 4.39 8.53 -3.96
CA THR A 134 4.03 9.16 -5.24
C THR A 134 3.26 10.47 -5.04
N PHE A 135 2.44 10.54 -4.01
CA PHE A 135 1.72 11.76 -3.67
C PHE A 135 2.68 12.88 -3.23
N LEU A 136 3.65 12.55 -2.36
CA LEU A 136 4.73 13.47 -1.98
C LEU A 136 5.46 14.02 -3.22
N ALA A 137 5.82 13.13 -4.17
CA ALA A 137 6.51 13.54 -5.38
C ALA A 137 5.69 14.55 -6.21
N HIS A 138 4.37 14.35 -6.37
CA HIS A 138 3.50 15.30 -7.08
C HIS A 138 3.37 16.63 -6.35
N VAL A 139 3.31 16.64 -5.03
CA VAL A 139 3.24 17.88 -4.24
C VAL A 139 4.53 18.68 -4.38
N LEU A 140 5.69 18.03 -4.29
CA LEU A 140 7.00 18.68 -4.44
C LEU A 140 7.22 19.20 -5.88
N ASP A 141 6.83 18.44 -6.89
CA ASP A 141 6.89 18.85 -8.31
C ASP A 141 6.09 20.13 -8.57
N LYS A 142 4.97 20.32 -7.87
CA LYS A 142 4.18 21.56 -7.93
C LYS A 142 4.74 22.70 -7.08
N GLY A 143 5.84 22.49 -6.39
CA GLY A 143 6.44 23.46 -5.46
C GLY A 143 5.61 23.69 -4.21
N GLY A 144 4.76 22.74 -3.85
CA GLY A 144 4.07 22.67 -2.56
C GLY A 144 4.91 21.96 -1.51
N ARG A 145 4.36 21.80 -0.32
CA ARG A 145 4.94 21.02 0.78
C ARG A 145 3.88 20.18 1.48
N ILE A 146 4.31 19.16 2.19
CA ILE A 146 3.45 18.27 2.97
C ILE A 146 3.71 18.50 4.46
N GLU A 147 2.66 18.48 5.26
CA GLU A 147 2.74 18.34 6.72
C GLU A 147 2.01 17.07 7.17
N GLU A 148 2.75 16.19 7.84
CA GLU A 148 2.29 14.91 8.32
C GLU A 148 1.92 15.01 9.78
N LEU A 149 0.68 14.64 10.09
CA LEU A 149 0.11 14.90 11.41
C LEU A 149 -0.48 13.63 12.04
N LEU A 150 0.32 12.57 12.09
CA LEU A 150 -0.03 11.39 12.88
C LEU A 150 -0.01 11.67 14.38
N THR A 151 -0.75 10.84 15.12
CA THR A 151 -0.58 10.78 16.58
C THR A 151 0.82 10.25 16.93
N ASP A 152 1.36 10.62 18.08
CA ASP A 152 2.70 10.19 18.51
C ASP A 152 2.82 8.65 18.62
N GLU A 153 1.72 7.98 18.94
CA GLU A 153 1.66 6.50 19.03
C GLU A 153 1.74 5.80 17.67
N ALA A 154 1.49 6.50 16.58
CA ALA A 154 1.48 5.91 15.24
C ALA A 154 2.83 5.31 14.85
N LEU A 155 3.94 5.96 15.25
CA LEU A 155 5.31 5.53 14.98
C LEU A 155 5.87 4.54 16.01
N VAL A 156 5.11 4.25 17.09
CA VAL A 156 5.46 3.17 18.02
C VAL A 156 5.15 1.83 17.34
N LEU A 157 6.18 1.19 16.79
CA LEU A 157 6.01 0.01 15.93
C LEU A 157 5.29 -1.14 16.62
N ARG A 158 5.57 -1.38 17.91
CA ARG A 158 4.92 -2.41 18.74
C ARG A 158 4.02 -1.74 19.77
N SER A 159 2.75 -1.62 19.46
CA SER A 159 1.74 -1.02 20.34
C SER A 159 0.41 -1.78 20.23
N ASN A 160 -0.52 -1.45 21.11
CA ASN A 160 -1.89 -2.00 21.07
C ASN A 160 -2.91 -0.98 20.53
N ASN A 161 -2.46 0.18 20.04
CA ASN A 161 -3.35 1.19 19.48
C ASN A 161 -4.03 0.64 18.21
N PRO A 162 -5.38 0.51 18.18
CA PRO A 162 -6.10 -0.10 17.06
C PRO A 162 -6.09 0.76 15.79
N PHE A 163 -5.84 2.08 15.89
CA PHE A 163 -5.97 3.05 14.82
C PHE A 163 -4.76 3.98 14.69
N LYS A 164 -3.61 3.42 14.43
CA LYS A 164 -2.35 4.16 14.26
C LYS A 164 -2.32 5.06 13.02
N GLY A 165 -3.28 4.90 12.09
CA GLY A 165 -3.46 5.79 10.95
C GLY A 165 -4.25 7.08 11.26
N ASN A 166 -4.70 7.28 12.51
CA ASN A 166 -5.41 8.48 12.91
C ASN A 166 -4.56 9.74 12.76
N MET A 167 -5.19 10.83 12.32
CA MET A 167 -4.61 12.17 12.35
C MET A 167 -4.74 12.76 13.75
N ASP A 168 -3.72 13.43 14.21
CA ASP A 168 -3.74 14.20 15.45
C ASP A 168 -4.52 15.50 15.24
N ILE A 169 -5.65 15.65 15.92
CA ILE A 169 -6.61 16.76 15.73
C ILE A 169 -6.06 18.08 16.27
N GLU A 170 -5.30 18.05 17.36
CA GLU A 170 -4.69 19.25 17.93
C GLU A 170 -3.57 19.76 17.01
N LYS A 171 -2.72 18.86 16.54
CA LYS A 171 -1.69 19.19 15.54
C LYS A 171 -2.30 19.71 14.24
N LEU A 172 -3.45 19.15 13.79
CA LEU A 172 -4.17 19.59 12.60
C LEU A 172 -4.61 21.06 12.75
N GLU A 173 -5.28 21.37 13.83
CA GLU A 173 -5.77 22.74 14.08
C GLU A 173 -4.61 23.74 14.26
N ALA A 174 -3.56 23.36 14.98
CA ALA A 174 -2.34 24.15 15.13
C ALA A 174 -1.62 24.41 13.79
N SER A 175 -1.55 23.39 12.92
CA SER A 175 -0.97 23.50 11.58
C SER A 175 -1.76 24.48 10.69
N ILE A 176 -3.10 24.36 10.66
CA ILE A 176 -3.96 25.28 9.90
C ILE A 176 -3.77 26.74 10.38
N ASN A 177 -3.75 26.97 11.70
CA ASN A 177 -3.55 28.31 12.26
C ASN A 177 -2.16 28.87 11.95
N ARG A 178 -1.10 28.06 12.02
CA ARG A 178 0.29 28.45 11.72
C ARG A 178 0.46 28.83 10.24
N ASN A 179 -0.09 28.05 9.32
CA ASN A 179 0.01 28.29 7.89
C ASN A 179 -0.95 29.36 7.37
N GLY A 180 -2.05 29.58 8.06
CA GLY A 180 -3.21 30.33 7.60
C GLY A 180 -4.10 29.48 6.66
N PRO A 181 -5.43 29.45 6.87
CA PRO A 181 -6.34 28.56 6.12
C PRO A 181 -6.23 28.71 4.59
N GLY A 182 -5.99 29.94 4.07
CA GLY A 182 -5.82 30.20 2.65
C GLY A 182 -4.55 29.60 2.00
N ASN A 183 -3.56 29.23 2.81
CA ASN A 183 -2.33 28.60 2.37
C ASN A 183 -2.37 27.06 2.49
N VAL A 184 -3.46 26.50 3.02
CA VAL A 184 -3.72 25.06 3.03
C VAL A 184 -4.51 24.69 1.77
N ALA A 185 -3.90 23.95 0.86
CA ALA A 185 -4.55 23.55 -0.38
C ALA A 185 -5.74 22.60 -0.11
N PHE A 186 -5.50 21.58 0.70
CA PHE A 186 -6.51 20.63 1.17
C PHE A 186 -5.94 19.76 2.31
N ILE A 187 -6.83 19.10 3.03
CA ILE A 187 -6.49 18.03 3.99
C ILE A 187 -6.68 16.70 3.25
N ARG A 188 -5.73 15.79 3.38
CA ARG A 188 -5.79 14.43 2.80
C ARG A 188 -5.75 13.38 3.89
N MET A 189 -6.67 12.42 3.84
CA MET A 189 -6.64 11.22 4.66
C MET A 189 -6.34 10.02 3.79
N GLU A 190 -5.29 9.26 4.13
CA GLU A 190 -4.96 7.98 3.48
C GLU A 190 -5.61 6.83 4.24
N ALA A 191 -6.54 6.14 3.61
CA ALA A 191 -7.13 4.93 4.18
C ALA A 191 -6.07 3.83 4.25
N SER A 192 -5.77 3.42 5.48
CA SER A 192 -4.71 2.46 5.82
C SER A 192 -3.32 2.93 5.38
N THR A 193 -2.74 3.82 6.18
CA THR A 193 -1.42 4.44 5.93
C THR A 193 -0.33 3.41 5.60
N ASN A 194 0.09 3.41 4.35
CA ASN A 194 0.94 2.36 3.77
C ASN A 194 2.34 2.31 4.41
N LEU A 195 2.97 3.48 4.59
CA LEU A 195 4.39 3.57 4.98
C LEU A 195 4.65 3.24 6.45
N ILE A 196 3.62 3.21 7.28
CA ILE A 196 3.73 2.87 8.71
C ILE A 196 3.08 1.53 9.07
N GLY A 197 2.97 0.63 8.11
CA GLY A 197 2.48 -0.73 8.36
C GLY A 197 1.04 -0.99 7.91
N GLY A 198 0.49 -0.20 6.99
CA GLY A 198 -0.90 -0.37 6.51
C GLY A 198 -1.92 -0.12 7.62
N GLN A 199 -1.68 0.89 8.46
CA GLN A 199 -2.45 1.13 9.68
C GLN A 199 -3.74 1.92 9.40
N PRO A 200 -4.91 1.45 9.87
CA PRO A 200 -6.20 2.11 9.65
C PRO A 200 -6.37 3.36 10.48
N PHE A 201 -7.25 4.24 10.04
CA PHE A 201 -7.86 5.27 10.86
C PHE A 201 -9.32 4.91 11.19
N SER A 202 -9.84 5.46 12.31
CA SER A 202 -11.22 5.27 12.76
C SER A 202 -12.18 6.23 12.06
N ILE A 203 -13.46 5.88 11.99
CA ILE A 203 -14.51 6.80 11.53
C ILE A 203 -14.65 7.99 12.48
N ALA A 204 -14.53 7.77 13.79
CA ALA A 204 -14.55 8.84 14.76
C ALA A 204 -13.48 9.91 14.47
N ASN A 205 -12.23 9.48 14.16
CA ASN A 205 -11.17 10.41 13.78
C ASN A 205 -11.47 11.14 12.46
N LEU A 206 -11.99 10.43 11.46
CA LEU A 206 -12.37 11.07 10.18
C LEU A 206 -13.48 12.11 10.36
N MET A 207 -14.44 11.86 11.27
CA MET A 207 -15.47 12.85 11.65
C MET A 207 -14.87 14.09 12.30
N ASP A 208 -13.89 13.92 13.19
CA ASP A 208 -13.19 15.06 13.80
C ASP A 208 -12.38 15.84 12.76
N VAL A 209 -11.69 15.18 11.84
CA VAL A 209 -11.00 15.85 10.72
C VAL A 209 -12.00 16.62 9.86
N ARG A 210 -13.17 16.03 9.54
CA ARG A 210 -14.24 16.71 8.78
C ARG A 210 -14.70 17.97 9.50
N ARG A 211 -14.96 17.90 10.81
CA ARG A 211 -15.37 19.02 11.63
C ARG A 211 -14.36 20.19 11.59
N ILE A 212 -13.07 19.88 11.66
CA ILE A 212 -12.01 20.89 11.53
C ILE A 212 -11.96 21.45 10.11
N ALA A 213 -12.04 20.60 9.08
CA ALA A 213 -12.05 21.03 7.69
C ALA A 213 -13.24 21.99 7.39
N ASP A 214 -14.44 21.69 7.92
CA ASP A 214 -15.62 22.56 7.80
C ASP A 214 -15.42 23.89 8.53
N LYS A 215 -14.86 23.88 9.74
CA LYS A 215 -14.59 25.08 10.53
C LYS A 215 -13.73 26.10 9.77
N TYR A 216 -12.78 25.62 8.98
CA TYR A 216 -11.83 26.48 8.26
C TYR A 216 -12.14 26.58 6.75
N GLY A 217 -13.18 25.93 6.25
CA GLY A 217 -13.57 25.92 4.84
C GLY A 217 -12.55 25.23 3.92
N ILE A 218 -11.82 24.23 4.43
CA ILE A 218 -10.77 23.49 3.73
C ILE A 218 -11.35 22.22 3.15
N MET A 219 -11.00 21.89 1.89
CA MET A 219 -11.43 20.67 1.20
C MET A 219 -10.82 19.43 1.88
N LEU A 220 -11.61 18.39 2.10
CA LEU A 220 -11.16 17.08 2.57
C LEU A 220 -11.10 16.07 1.42
N VAL A 221 -9.92 15.53 1.18
CA VAL A 221 -9.64 14.51 0.16
C VAL A 221 -9.39 13.17 0.84
N LEU A 222 -10.04 12.11 0.37
CA LEU A 222 -9.83 10.74 0.84
C LEU A 222 -9.10 9.91 -0.22
N ASP A 223 -7.93 9.39 0.13
CA ASP A 223 -7.31 8.29 -0.61
C ASP A 223 -7.99 6.98 -0.19
N ALA A 224 -8.81 6.46 -1.06
CA ALA A 224 -9.61 5.26 -0.86
C ALA A 224 -8.95 4.00 -1.45
N SER A 225 -7.66 4.03 -1.78
CA SER A 225 -6.98 2.89 -2.41
C SER A 225 -7.03 1.60 -1.57
N LEU A 226 -7.06 1.71 -0.24
CA LEU A 226 -7.21 0.60 0.72
C LEU A 226 -8.48 0.76 1.58
N LEU A 227 -9.51 1.41 1.02
CA LEU A 227 -10.75 1.71 1.76
C LEU A 227 -11.46 0.44 2.24
N GLY A 228 -11.52 -0.61 1.43
CA GLY A 228 -12.17 -1.86 1.79
C GLY A 228 -11.55 -2.50 3.04
N GLU A 229 -10.23 -2.58 3.08
CA GLU A 229 -9.49 -3.11 4.22
C GLU A 229 -9.57 -2.20 5.45
N ASN A 230 -9.52 -0.87 5.26
CA ASN A 230 -9.71 0.07 6.35
C ASN A 230 -11.10 -0.09 6.97
N ALA A 231 -12.14 -0.17 6.13
CA ALA A 231 -13.52 -0.38 6.57
C ALA A 231 -13.69 -1.72 7.30
N TYR A 232 -13.03 -2.79 6.82
CA TYR A 232 -12.99 -4.07 7.52
C TYR A 232 -12.38 -3.95 8.92
N LEU A 233 -11.23 -3.26 9.06
CA LEU A 233 -10.59 -3.07 10.36
C LEU A 233 -11.40 -2.12 11.28
N VAL A 234 -12.09 -1.13 10.73
CA VAL A 234 -13.07 -0.33 11.48
C VAL A 234 -14.15 -1.23 12.06
N LYS A 235 -14.77 -2.08 11.23
CA LYS A 235 -15.79 -3.04 11.70
C LYS A 235 -15.26 -3.98 12.79
N GLN A 236 -13.98 -4.37 12.74
CA GLN A 236 -13.38 -5.26 13.75
C GLN A 236 -12.98 -4.54 15.04
N ARG A 237 -12.66 -3.25 14.99
CA ARG A 237 -11.95 -2.54 16.07
C ARG A 237 -12.71 -1.35 16.66
N GLU A 238 -13.71 -0.79 15.96
CA GLU A 238 -14.51 0.34 16.40
C GLU A 238 -15.92 -0.11 16.78
N GLU A 239 -16.23 -0.15 18.07
CA GLU A 239 -17.45 -0.78 18.63
C GLU A 239 -18.73 -0.20 17.98
N ALA A 240 -18.76 1.10 17.69
CA ALA A 240 -19.91 1.77 17.07
C ALA A 240 -20.27 1.23 15.67
N TRP A 241 -19.33 0.57 14.98
CA TRP A 241 -19.50 0.11 13.60
C TRP A 241 -19.56 -1.41 13.42
N LYS A 242 -19.47 -2.15 14.50
CA LYS A 242 -19.36 -3.61 14.49
C LYS A 242 -20.53 -4.33 13.82
N GLU A 243 -21.73 -3.81 14.00
CA GLU A 243 -22.97 -4.40 13.45
C GLU A 243 -23.35 -3.85 12.06
N ASN A 244 -22.62 -2.83 11.57
CA ASN A 244 -22.89 -2.24 10.27
C ASN A 244 -22.38 -3.10 9.12
N THR A 245 -22.96 -2.95 7.93
CA THR A 245 -22.47 -3.61 6.72
C THR A 245 -21.19 -2.93 6.21
N MET A 246 -20.43 -3.64 5.37
CA MET A 246 -19.28 -3.02 4.68
C MET A 246 -19.70 -1.82 3.84
N GLU A 247 -20.88 -1.88 3.23
CA GLU A 247 -21.48 -0.79 2.44
C GLU A 247 -21.70 0.46 3.31
N ASP A 248 -22.33 0.30 4.49
CA ASP A 248 -22.60 1.41 5.40
C ASP A 248 -21.29 2.09 5.84
N ILE A 249 -20.28 1.30 6.21
CA ILE A 249 -19.00 1.80 6.67
C ILE A 249 -18.27 2.53 5.53
N MET A 250 -18.16 1.93 4.36
CA MET A 250 -17.48 2.55 3.21
C MET A 250 -18.17 3.83 2.76
N LYS A 251 -19.52 3.84 2.67
CA LYS A 251 -20.29 5.04 2.34
C LYS A 251 -20.16 6.13 3.39
N MET A 252 -20.15 5.76 4.67
CA MET A 252 -19.91 6.75 5.74
C MET A 252 -18.55 7.42 5.58
N MET A 253 -17.48 6.64 5.36
CA MET A 253 -16.14 7.19 5.19
C MET A 253 -16.04 8.10 3.95
N THR A 254 -16.58 7.67 2.82
CA THR A 254 -16.52 8.45 1.58
C THR A 254 -17.40 9.71 1.65
N ASN A 255 -18.57 9.67 2.31
CA ASN A 255 -19.46 10.81 2.43
C ASN A 255 -18.87 11.95 3.26
N LEU A 256 -17.97 11.66 4.18
CA LEU A 256 -17.24 12.68 4.94
C LEU A 256 -16.22 13.46 4.09
N ALA A 257 -15.83 12.94 2.91
CA ALA A 257 -14.85 13.60 2.03
C ALA A 257 -15.53 14.35 0.87
N ASP A 258 -15.01 15.54 0.54
CA ASP A 258 -15.42 16.32 -0.63
C ASP A 258 -14.99 15.66 -1.94
N LEU A 259 -13.79 15.05 -1.92
CA LEU A 259 -13.18 14.37 -3.05
C LEU A 259 -12.63 13.02 -2.60
N VAL A 260 -12.90 11.98 -3.38
CA VAL A 260 -12.37 10.63 -3.15
C VAL A 260 -11.58 10.21 -4.38
N TYR A 261 -10.40 9.66 -4.20
CA TYR A 261 -9.67 9.00 -5.29
C TYR A 261 -9.19 7.61 -4.86
N PHE A 262 -8.94 6.75 -5.84
CA PHE A 262 -8.52 5.39 -5.54
C PHE A 262 -7.68 4.77 -6.65
N SER A 263 -6.86 3.80 -6.27
CA SER A 263 -6.24 2.84 -7.17
C SER A 263 -7.11 1.59 -7.27
N ALA A 264 -7.68 1.35 -8.44
CA ALA A 264 -8.43 0.13 -8.72
C ALA A 264 -7.54 -1.12 -8.66
N ARG A 265 -6.24 -0.93 -8.86
CA ARG A 265 -5.21 -1.97 -8.72
C ARG A 265 -5.14 -2.55 -7.30
N LYS A 266 -5.70 -1.84 -6.32
CA LYS A 266 -5.85 -2.25 -4.92
C LYS A 266 -7.33 -2.46 -4.59
N LEU A 267 -8.14 -1.39 -4.63
CA LEU A 267 -9.52 -1.40 -4.15
C LEU A 267 -10.38 -2.47 -4.82
N SER A 268 -10.38 -2.58 -6.13
CA SER A 268 -11.23 -3.49 -6.91
C SER A 268 -10.51 -4.69 -7.52
N SER A 269 -9.23 -4.93 -7.18
CA SER A 269 -8.43 -6.05 -7.72
C SER A 269 -8.38 -6.09 -9.26
N SER A 270 -8.49 -4.92 -9.94
CA SER A 270 -8.44 -4.77 -11.40
C SER A 270 -7.29 -3.87 -11.84
N ARG A 271 -7.38 -3.22 -12.99
CA ARG A 271 -6.48 -2.14 -13.42
C ARG A 271 -7.24 -0.83 -13.40
N GLY A 272 -6.49 0.30 -13.36
CA GLY A 272 -7.09 1.62 -13.38
C GLY A 272 -7.17 2.29 -12.03
N GLY A 273 -7.98 3.34 -11.96
CA GLY A 273 -8.31 4.15 -10.81
C GLY A 273 -9.41 5.15 -11.15
N GLY A 274 -9.76 5.97 -10.18
CA GLY A 274 -10.79 6.98 -10.37
C GLY A 274 -10.69 8.13 -9.38
N ILE A 275 -11.28 9.26 -9.76
CA ILE A 275 -11.50 10.42 -8.92
C ILE A 275 -13.00 10.65 -8.87
N CYS A 276 -13.59 10.73 -7.68
CA CYS A 276 -15.03 10.77 -7.47
C CYS A 276 -15.42 11.91 -6.55
N THR A 277 -16.54 12.55 -6.83
CA THR A 277 -17.10 13.63 -6.00
C THR A 277 -18.59 13.77 -6.20
N ASN A 278 -19.29 14.39 -5.23
CA ASN A 278 -20.67 14.85 -5.38
C ASN A 278 -20.74 16.34 -5.76
N ARG A 279 -19.61 17.04 -5.76
CA ARG A 279 -19.51 18.47 -6.02
C ARG A 279 -19.13 18.74 -7.47
N LYS A 280 -20.10 19.23 -8.25
CA LYS A 280 -19.94 19.50 -9.69
C LYS A 280 -18.79 20.48 -9.97
N GLU A 281 -18.61 21.48 -9.12
CA GLU A 281 -17.55 22.49 -9.27
C GLU A 281 -16.14 21.89 -9.11
N LEU A 282 -15.97 20.86 -8.29
CA LEU A 282 -14.68 20.14 -8.18
C LEU A 282 -14.44 19.27 -9.42
N TYR A 283 -15.49 18.58 -9.90
CA TYR A 283 -15.42 17.80 -11.12
C TYR A 283 -14.97 18.65 -12.31
N LEU A 284 -15.61 19.82 -12.55
CA LEU A 284 -15.29 20.70 -13.66
C LEU A 284 -13.86 21.26 -13.62
N LYS A 285 -13.27 21.44 -12.43
CA LYS A 285 -11.86 21.87 -12.32
C LYS A 285 -10.88 20.79 -12.78
N MET A 286 -11.25 19.53 -12.73
CA MET A 286 -10.40 18.40 -13.09
C MET A 286 -10.70 17.85 -14.49
N GLU A 287 -11.91 18.08 -15.01
CA GLU A 287 -12.43 17.46 -16.22
C GLU A 287 -11.49 17.63 -17.42
N ALA A 288 -10.95 18.83 -17.64
CA ALA A 288 -10.04 19.11 -18.75
C ALA A 288 -8.64 18.49 -18.60
N LEU A 289 -8.24 18.14 -17.38
CA LEU A 289 -6.94 17.54 -17.09
C LEU A 289 -6.88 16.06 -17.48
N VAL A 290 -8.03 15.37 -17.43
CA VAL A 290 -8.10 13.95 -17.77
C VAL A 290 -7.79 13.72 -19.27
N PRO A 291 -8.43 14.38 -20.23
CA PRO A 291 -8.03 14.26 -21.63
C PRO A 291 -6.61 14.73 -21.93
N LEU A 292 -6.07 15.64 -21.13
CA LEU A 292 -4.72 16.14 -21.31
C LEU A 292 -3.64 15.13 -20.89
N TYR A 293 -3.86 14.42 -19.76
CA TYR A 293 -2.84 13.57 -19.14
C TYR A 293 -3.13 12.07 -19.27
N GLU A 294 -4.38 11.67 -19.39
CA GLU A 294 -4.81 10.29 -19.28
C GLU A 294 -5.43 9.77 -20.59
N GLY A 295 -6.65 10.15 -20.86
CA GLY A 295 -7.43 9.75 -22.00
C GLY A 295 -8.82 10.33 -21.93
N PHE A 296 -9.71 10.00 -22.88
CA PHE A 296 -11.03 10.61 -22.90
C PHE A 296 -11.84 10.28 -21.61
N LEU A 297 -12.76 11.16 -21.26
CA LEU A 297 -13.50 11.19 -19.98
C LEU A 297 -14.23 9.89 -19.62
N THR A 298 -14.56 9.06 -20.60
CA THR A 298 -15.30 7.81 -20.37
C THR A 298 -14.40 6.57 -20.30
N TYR A 299 -13.07 6.72 -20.42
CA TYR A 299 -12.13 5.61 -20.16
C TYR A 299 -10.85 6.00 -19.44
N GLY A 300 -10.44 7.29 -19.46
CA GLY A 300 -9.28 7.75 -18.67
C GLY A 300 -7.96 7.01 -18.93
N GLY A 301 -7.69 6.64 -20.20
CA GLY A 301 -6.47 5.89 -20.55
C GLY A 301 -6.50 4.41 -20.15
N ILE A 302 -7.63 3.87 -19.71
CA ILE A 302 -7.79 2.46 -19.32
C ILE A 302 -8.47 1.70 -20.48
N SER A 303 -8.15 0.42 -20.62
CA SER A 303 -8.94 -0.48 -21.48
C SER A 303 -10.39 -0.56 -20.99
N ILE A 304 -11.36 -0.52 -21.90
CA ILE A 304 -12.79 -0.65 -21.56
C ILE A 304 -13.07 -1.99 -20.86
N ARG A 305 -12.31 -3.05 -21.20
CA ARG A 305 -12.40 -4.35 -20.52
C ARG A 305 -12.03 -4.26 -19.04
N GLU A 306 -11.02 -3.48 -18.71
CA GLU A 306 -10.62 -3.25 -17.31
C GLU A 306 -11.65 -2.37 -16.57
N ILE A 307 -12.36 -1.48 -17.27
CA ILE A 307 -13.48 -0.72 -16.69
C ILE A 307 -14.61 -1.65 -16.22
N GLU A 308 -14.95 -2.67 -17.02
CA GLU A 308 -15.92 -3.69 -16.59
C GLU A 308 -15.44 -4.48 -15.37
N ALA A 309 -14.19 -4.95 -15.41
CA ALA A 309 -13.59 -5.65 -14.28
C ALA A 309 -13.55 -4.78 -13.02
N MET A 310 -13.32 -3.46 -13.17
CA MET A 310 -13.32 -2.50 -12.07
C MET A 310 -14.74 -2.36 -11.48
N ALA A 311 -15.77 -2.24 -12.29
CA ALA A 311 -17.14 -2.12 -11.83
C ALA A 311 -17.56 -3.34 -10.99
N VAL A 312 -17.29 -4.55 -11.47
CA VAL A 312 -17.57 -5.80 -10.72
C VAL A 312 -16.75 -5.86 -9.45
N GLY A 313 -15.45 -5.56 -9.52
CA GLY A 313 -14.55 -5.62 -8.38
C GLY A 313 -14.90 -4.62 -7.27
N LEU A 314 -15.52 -3.48 -7.61
CA LEU A 314 -16.04 -2.55 -6.61
C LEU A 314 -17.18 -3.16 -5.80
N TYR A 315 -18.15 -3.82 -6.44
CA TYR A 315 -19.19 -4.54 -5.70
C TYR A 315 -18.64 -5.67 -4.84
N GLU A 316 -17.62 -6.38 -5.32
CA GLU A 316 -16.96 -7.44 -4.57
C GLU A 316 -16.25 -6.92 -3.30
N THR A 317 -15.86 -5.64 -3.23
CA THR A 317 -15.30 -5.06 -1.99
C THR A 317 -16.30 -4.98 -0.84
N LEU A 318 -17.58 -5.10 -1.12
CA LEU A 318 -18.64 -5.17 -0.11
C LEU A 318 -18.76 -6.58 0.50
N ASP A 319 -18.19 -7.59 -0.14
CA ASP A 319 -18.15 -8.95 0.41
C ASP A 319 -17.07 -9.06 1.48
N GLU A 320 -17.51 -9.10 2.74
CA GLU A 320 -16.65 -9.26 3.91
C GLU A 320 -15.79 -10.52 3.84
N THR A 321 -16.29 -11.60 3.24
CA THR A 321 -15.57 -12.85 3.06
C THR A 321 -14.36 -12.66 2.17
N MET A 322 -14.51 -11.87 1.11
CA MET A 322 -13.41 -11.57 0.18
C MET A 322 -12.38 -10.62 0.81
N ILE A 323 -12.83 -9.53 1.41
CA ILE A 323 -11.94 -8.49 1.96
C ILE A 323 -11.13 -9.01 3.16
N SER A 324 -11.71 -9.86 4.00
CA SER A 324 -11.05 -10.36 5.21
C SER A 324 -9.88 -11.31 4.95
N GLN A 325 -9.78 -11.92 3.77
CA GLN A 325 -8.75 -12.95 3.50
C GLN A 325 -7.32 -12.41 3.64
N SER A 326 -7.01 -11.28 2.98
CA SER A 326 -5.67 -10.69 3.09
C SER A 326 -5.33 -10.26 4.53
N PRO A 327 -6.18 -9.52 5.27
CA PRO A 327 -5.97 -9.24 6.69
C PRO A 327 -5.79 -10.49 7.56
N ALA A 328 -6.51 -11.59 7.28
CA ALA A 328 -6.37 -12.84 8.04
C ALA A 328 -4.98 -13.47 7.85
N PHE A 329 -4.47 -13.52 6.61
CA PHE A 329 -3.12 -14.01 6.33
C PHE A 329 -2.03 -13.11 6.92
N ILE A 330 -2.22 -11.79 6.86
CA ILE A 330 -1.29 -10.82 7.47
C ILE A 330 -1.26 -11.00 8.99
N LYS A 331 -2.44 -11.10 9.63
CA LYS A 331 -2.54 -11.34 11.07
C LYS A 331 -1.82 -12.63 11.45
N TYR A 332 -2.11 -13.73 10.75
CA TYR A 332 -1.44 -15.02 10.97
C TYR A 332 0.08 -14.89 10.86
N PHE A 333 0.58 -14.26 9.78
CA PHE A 333 2.02 -14.08 9.58
C PHE A 333 2.67 -13.28 10.72
N VAL A 334 2.06 -12.16 11.12
CA VAL A 334 2.57 -11.27 12.18
C VAL A 334 2.58 -11.98 13.54
N GLU A 335 1.50 -12.70 13.88
CA GLU A 335 1.40 -13.43 15.14
C GLU A 335 2.41 -14.60 15.20
N GLU A 336 2.53 -15.37 14.11
CA GLU A 336 3.48 -16.49 14.04
C GLU A 336 4.94 -16.00 14.03
N ALA A 337 5.25 -14.91 13.37
CA ALA A 337 6.56 -14.27 13.41
C ALA A 337 6.87 -13.76 14.85
N GLY A 338 5.90 -13.14 15.51
CA GLY A 338 6.03 -12.69 16.89
C GLY A 338 6.31 -13.82 17.88
N LYS A 339 5.65 -15.00 17.72
CA LYS A 339 5.94 -16.19 18.53
C LYS A 339 7.38 -16.70 18.36
N ARG A 340 8.01 -16.44 17.21
CA ARG A 340 9.42 -16.74 16.89
C ARG A 340 10.37 -15.63 17.30
N GLY A 341 9.90 -14.60 18.00
CA GLY A 341 10.69 -13.47 18.44
C GLY A 341 11.09 -12.47 17.33
N ILE A 342 10.55 -12.62 16.13
CA ILE A 342 10.83 -11.71 15.00
C ILE A 342 10.10 -10.39 15.25
N PRO A 343 10.80 -9.23 15.16
CA PRO A 343 10.20 -7.93 15.42
C PRO A 343 9.27 -7.53 14.28
N MET A 344 7.97 -7.45 14.58
CA MET A 344 6.91 -7.07 13.63
C MET A 344 6.19 -5.80 14.08
N VAL A 345 5.64 -5.07 13.11
CA VAL A 345 4.70 -3.97 13.40
C VAL A 345 3.40 -4.54 13.94
N THR A 346 2.97 -4.05 15.11
CA THR A 346 1.70 -4.43 15.74
C THR A 346 0.88 -3.18 16.11
N PRO A 347 -0.46 -3.31 16.14
CA PRO A 347 -1.25 -4.45 15.68
C PRO A 347 -1.08 -4.68 14.17
N PRO A 348 -1.39 -5.87 13.64
CA PRO A 348 -1.35 -6.12 12.20
C PRO A 348 -2.21 -5.11 11.45
N GLY A 349 -1.63 -4.45 10.46
CA GLY A 349 -2.36 -3.59 9.53
C GLY A 349 -2.92 -4.38 8.35
N VAL A 350 -3.05 -3.70 7.21
CA VAL A 350 -3.49 -4.31 5.95
C VAL A 350 -2.40 -4.22 4.89
N LEU A 351 -2.66 -4.74 3.68
CA LEU A 351 -1.75 -4.72 2.54
C LEU A 351 -0.59 -5.72 2.69
N GLY A 352 0.06 -5.81 3.86
CA GLY A 352 1.20 -6.68 4.07
C GLY A 352 1.61 -6.76 5.54
N ALA A 353 2.43 -7.77 5.85
CA ALA A 353 3.16 -7.88 7.10
C ALA A 353 4.41 -6.97 7.03
N HIS A 354 4.69 -6.26 8.11
CA HIS A 354 5.83 -5.34 8.16
C HIS A 354 6.80 -5.77 9.24
N VAL A 355 8.02 -6.12 8.81
CA VAL A 355 9.13 -6.45 9.71
C VAL A 355 9.79 -5.15 10.14
N ASP A 356 10.01 -4.97 11.43
CA ASP A 356 10.83 -3.88 11.99
C ASP A 356 12.31 -4.17 11.69
N ALA A 357 12.77 -3.69 10.55
CA ALA A 357 14.11 -3.92 10.06
C ALA A 357 15.18 -3.19 10.89
N GLY A 358 14.83 -2.07 11.51
CA GLY A 358 15.71 -1.35 12.43
C GLY A 358 16.06 -2.19 13.66
N THR A 359 15.06 -2.88 14.24
CA THR A 359 15.29 -3.81 15.34
C THR A 359 15.89 -5.15 14.85
N PHE A 360 15.45 -5.65 13.69
CA PHE A 360 15.95 -6.90 13.12
C PHE A 360 17.47 -6.83 12.84
N CYS A 361 17.91 -5.73 12.24
CA CYS A 361 19.29 -5.44 11.86
C CYS A 361 19.91 -4.33 12.73
N ASP A 362 19.73 -4.38 14.06
CA ASP A 362 20.15 -3.37 15.03
C ASP A 362 21.66 -3.01 14.98
N HIS A 363 22.47 -3.83 14.32
CA HIS A 363 23.89 -3.66 14.11
C HIS A 363 24.25 -2.98 12.79
N VAL A 364 23.25 -2.73 11.90
CA VAL A 364 23.45 -2.01 10.64
C VAL A 364 23.03 -0.55 10.85
N PRO A 365 23.91 0.43 10.66
CA PRO A 365 23.56 1.84 10.78
C PRO A 365 22.44 2.23 9.81
N GLN A 366 21.54 3.12 10.22
CA GLN A 366 20.43 3.54 9.37
C GLN A 366 20.92 4.18 8.05
N THR A 367 22.07 4.84 8.06
CA THR A 367 22.76 5.37 6.86
C THR A 367 23.26 4.30 5.89
N GLU A 368 23.25 3.04 6.30
CA GLU A 368 23.58 1.86 5.47
C GLU A 368 22.33 1.02 5.14
N TYR A 369 21.14 1.61 5.29
CA TYR A 369 19.85 1.11 4.79
C TYR A 369 19.44 -0.28 5.29
N PRO A 370 19.24 -0.48 6.60
CA PRO A 370 18.92 -1.80 7.18
C PRO A 370 17.70 -2.47 6.59
N ALA A 371 16.64 -1.71 6.21
CA ALA A 371 15.45 -2.27 5.57
C ALA A 371 15.74 -2.79 4.14
N GLY A 372 16.58 -2.07 3.39
CA GLY A 372 17.04 -2.52 2.07
C GLY A 372 17.95 -3.74 2.17
N ALA A 373 18.88 -3.73 3.12
CA ALA A 373 19.79 -4.85 3.40
C ALA A 373 19.03 -6.12 3.81
N LEU A 374 18.03 -5.97 4.71
CA LEU A 374 17.13 -7.08 5.09
C LEU A 374 16.35 -7.60 3.89
N GLY A 375 15.79 -6.72 3.04
CA GLY A 375 15.05 -7.12 1.84
C GLY A 375 15.91 -7.91 0.86
N ALA A 376 17.15 -7.47 0.62
CA ALA A 376 18.11 -8.17 -0.24
C ALA A 376 18.56 -9.51 0.36
N ALA A 377 18.86 -9.56 1.67
CA ALA A 377 19.22 -10.77 2.38
C ALA A 377 18.09 -11.80 2.38
N TYR A 378 16.87 -11.35 2.64
CA TYR A 378 15.69 -12.22 2.64
C TYR A 378 15.41 -12.81 1.25
N TYR A 379 15.50 -11.97 0.20
CA TYR A 379 15.43 -12.49 -1.16
C TYR A 379 16.53 -13.52 -1.44
N LEU A 380 17.77 -13.24 -1.09
CA LEU A 380 18.91 -14.13 -1.33
C LEU A 380 18.67 -15.53 -0.76
N ILE A 381 18.14 -15.64 0.46
CA ILE A 381 18.00 -16.95 1.14
C ILE A 381 16.67 -17.65 0.84
N SER A 382 15.68 -16.94 0.32
CA SER A 382 14.31 -17.47 0.18
C SER A 382 13.72 -17.36 -1.24
N GLY A 383 14.21 -16.46 -2.08
CA GLY A 383 13.55 -16.07 -3.32
C GLY A 383 12.26 -15.25 -3.11
N VAL A 384 11.97 -14.82 -1.88
CA VAL A 384 10.84 -13.95 -1.56
C VAL A 384 11.23 -12.50 -1.77
N ARG A 385 10.48 -11.79 -2.62
CA ARG A 385 10.72 -10.38 -2.92
C ARG A 385 9.84 -9.48 -2.04
N GLY A 386 10.41 -8.85 -1.02
CA GLY A 386 9.76 -7.82 -0.22
C GLY A 386 10.08 -6.41 -0.73
N MET A 387 9.49 -5.42 -0.07
CA MET A 387 9.68 -4.00 -0.39
C MET A 387 10.25 -3.24 0.80
N GLU A 388 11.34 -2.54 0.57
CA GLU A 388 11.90 -1.59 1.52
C GLU A 388 10.92 -0.45 1.78
N ARG A 389 10.76 -0.07 3.05
CA ARG A 389 9.99 1.07 3.56
C ARG A 389 10.79 1.74 4.68
N GLY A 390 11.83 2.45 4.30
CA GLY A 390 12.74 3.14 5.19
C GLY A 390 13.51 4.23 4.46
N THR A 391 14.76 4.43 4.80
CA THR A 391 15.58 5.53 4.31
C THR A 391 15.83 5.49 2.81
N ILE A 392 15.84 4.33 2.13
CA ILE A 392 15.90 4.29 0.65
C ILE A 392 14.66 4.94 0.02
N SER A 393 13.49 4.78 0.66
CA SER A 393 12.24 5.41 0.19
C SER A 393 12.12 6.89 0.53
N SER A 394 13.03 7.45 1.34
CA SER A 394 13.13 8.86 1.67
C SER A 394 13.83 9.65 0.54
N VAL A 395 14.03 10.93 0.75
CA VAL A 395 14.71 11.85 -0.19
C VAL A 395 15.94 12.45 0.47
N ARG A 396 16.74 13.19 -0.29
CA ARG A 396 17.77 14.06 0.28
C ARG A 396 17.24 15.48 0.43
N ASP A 397 17.80 16.21 1.38
CA ASP A 397 17.50 17.65 1.51
C ASP A 397 18.11 18.46 0.34
N GLU A 398 17.87 19.76 0.33
CA GLU A 398 18.38 20.68 -0.68
C GLU A 398 19.92 20.78 -0.74
N ASN A 399 20.60 20.35 0.33
CA ASN A 399 22.07 20.31 0.43
C ASN A 399 22.62 18.92 0.06
N GLY A 400 21.76 17.95 -0.31
CA GLY A 400 22.14 16.59 -0.62
C GLY A 400 22.37 15.70 0.62
N VAL A 401 21.98 16.16 1.82
CA VAL A 401 22.10 15.39 3.05
C VAL A 401 20.97 14.36 3.13
N GLU A 402 21.28 13.15 3.58
CA GLU A 402 20.33 12.07 3.76
C GLU A 402 19.25 12.43 4.80
N ILE A 403 17.97 12.39 4.41
CA ILE A 403 16.86 12.47 5.35
C ILE A 403 16.52 11.04 5.77
N LEU A 404 16.87 10.72 7.01
CA LEU A 404 16.55 9.42 7.58
C LEU A 404 15.05 9.26 7.75
N ALA A 405 14.52 8.07 7.43
CA ALA A 405 13.11 7.78 7.64
C ALA A 405 12.80 7.62 9.14
N ASP A 406 11.56 7.92 9.52
CA ASP A 406 11.07 7.74 10.90
C ASP A 406 11.13 6.27 11.35
N VAL A 407 10.99 5.35 10.40
CA VAL A 407 10.98 3.91 10.63
C VAL A 407 11.72 3.17 9.51
N GLU A 408 12.34 2.05 9.84
CA GLU A 408 12.96 1.13 8.88
C GLU A 408 12.15 -0.17 8.84
N LEU A 409 11.38 -0.37 7.76
CA LEU A 409 10.50 -1.51 7.63
C LEU A 409 10.80 -2.31 6.35
N LEU A 410 10.71 -3.63 6.45
CA LEU A 410 10.57 -4.51 5.29
C LEU A 410 9.09 -4.91 5.17
N ARG A 411 8.43 -4.50 4.10
CA ARG A 411 7.06 -4.88 3.80
C ARG A 411 7.00 -6.16 2.99
N LEU A 412 6.21 -7.12 3.45
CA LEU A 412 5.83 -8.34 2.75
C LEU A 412 4.35 -8.23 2.38
N ALA A 413 4.05 -7.83 1.16
CA ALA A 413 2.67 -7.64 0.70
C ALA A 413 1.95 -8.99 0.53
N PHE A 414 0.66 -8.99 0.90
CA PHE A 414 -0.24 -10.13 0.73
C PHE A 414 -1.37 -9.77 -0.24
N PRO A 415 -1.13 -9.86 -1.55
CA PRO A 415 -2.18 -9.66 -2.53
C PRO A 415 -3.37 -10.61 -2.27
N ARG A 416 -4.58 -10.10 -2.47
CA ARG A 416 -5.81 -10.87 -2.22
C ARG A 416 -5.86 -12.12 -3.09
N ARG A 417 -6.11 -13.28 -2.48
CA ARG A 417 -6.34 -14.58 -3.15
C ARG A 417 -5.15 -15.09 -3.98
N VAL A 418 -3.91 -14.75 -3.59
CA VAL A 418 -2.71 -15.10 -4.36
C VAL A 418 -1.88 -16.16 -3.67
N PHE A 419 -1.59 -15.99 -2.38
CA PHE A 419 -0.73 -16.94 -1.65
C PHE A 419 -1.54 -17.97 -0.87
N THR A 420 -0.98 -19.18 -0.80
CA THR A 420 -1.50 -20.28 0.02
C THR A 420 -0.87 -20.27 1.41
N LEU A 421 -1.49 -21.00 2.34
CA LEU A 421 -0.94 -21.16 3.70
C LEU A 421 0.46 -21.79 3.68
N SER A 422 0.72 -22.78 2.83
CA SER A 422 2.04 -23.41 2.72
C SER A 422 3.12 -22.47 2.20
N GLN A 423 2.79 -21.57 1.27
CA GLN A 423 3.70 -20.52 0.80
C GLN A 423 3.99 -19.50 1.90
N THR A 424 2.96 -19.14 2.67
CA THR A 424 3.08 -18.24 3.83
C THR A 424 3.98 -18.87 4.91
N GLN A 425 3.82 -20.16 5.19
CA GLN A 425 4.68 -20.88 6.13
C GLN A 425 6.12 -20.98 5.65
N TYR A 426 6.35 -21.22 4.35
CA TYR A 426 7.70 -21.17 3.78
C TYR A 426 8.36 -19.81 3.98
N ALA A 427 7.64 -18.74 3.71
CA ALA A 427 8.14 -17.39 3.91
C ALA A 427 8.50 -17.14 5.40
N LEU A 428 7.65 -17.58 6.34
CA LEU A 428 7.93 -17.51 7.77
C LEU A 428 9.16 -18.32 8.19
N ASP A 429 9.29 -19.55 7.74
CA ASP A 429 10.42 -20.44 8.02
C ASP A 429 11.76 -19.81 7.61
N ARG A 430 11.80 -19.24 6.40
CA ARG A 430 13.00 -18.58 5.91
C ARG A 430 13.30 -17.27 6.65
N LEU A 431 12.26 -16.54 7.05
CA LEU A 431 12.45 -15.31 7.84
C LEU A 431 12.97 -15.62 9.25
N GLU A 432 12.50 -16.70 9.88
CA GLU A 432 12.99 -17.20 11.17
C GLU A 432 14.46 -17.58 11.08
N TRP A 433 14.84 -18.40 10.09
CA TRP A 433 16.24 -18.76 9.88
C TRP A 433 17.13 -17.53 9.67
N LEU A 434 16.64 -16.54 8.91
CA LEU A 434 17.39 -15.30 8.69
C LEU A 434 17.52 -14.49 9.99
N TYR A 435 16.48 -14.47 10.83
CA TYR A 435 16.52 -13.78 12.11
C TYR A 435 17.56 -14.40 13.06
N ASP A 436 17.64 -15.72 13.12
CA ASP A 436 18.67 -16.41 13.90
C ASP A 436 20.09 -16.14 13.41
N ASN A 437 20.25 -15.86 12.12
CA ASN A 437 21.53 -15.57 11.47
C ASN A 437 21.71 -14.08 11.13
N ARG A 438 20.87 -13.18 11.68
CA ARG A 438 20.78 -11.76 11.29
C ARG A 438 22.10 -10.98 11.42
N LYS A 439 22.99 -11.37 12.34
CA LYS A 439 24.30 -10.73 12.50
C LYS A 439 25.25 -10.94 11.32
N LEU A 440 24.90 -11.82 10.38
CA LEU A 440 25.61 -11.96 9.11
C LEU A 440 25.23 -10.89 8.09
N ILE A 441 24.07 -10.23 8.24
CA ILE A 441 23.61 -9.18 7.33
C ILE A 441 24.48 -7.93 7.55
N GLY A 442 25.02 -7.37 6.48
CA GLY A 442 25.72 -6.08 6.50
C GLY A 442 24.90 -4.98 5.83
N GLY A 443 25.49 -3.80 5.70
CA GLY A 443 24.84 -2.64 5.11
C GLY A 443 24.92 -2.59 3.58
N LEU A 444 24.30 -1.55 3.03
CA LEU A 444 24.31 -1.20 1.61
C LEU A 444 24.78 0.24 1.43
N LYS A 445 25.23 0.58 0.21
CA LYS A 445 25.63 1.94 -0.18
C LYS A 445 25.26 2.20 -1.63
N PHE A 446 24.64 3.35 -1.91
CA PHE A 446 24.34 3.77 -3.29
C PHE A 446 25.62 3.97 -4.11
N TYR A 447 25.63 3.44 -5.33
CA TYR A 447 26.57 3.81 -6.39
C TYR A 447 25.90 4.48 -7.57
N TYR A 448 24.56 4.33 -7.70
CA TYR A 448 23.73 5.08 -8.63
C TYR A 448 22.44 5.52 -7.92
N GLU A 449 22.21 6.83 -7.90
CA GLU A 449 21.06 7.42 -7.21
C GLU A 449 20.36 8.41 -8.18
N PRO A 450 19.14 8.09 -8.65
CA PRO A 450 18.37 9.02 -9.46
C PRO A 450 17.85 10.20 -8.61
N PRO A 451 17.58 11.37 -9.21
CA PRO A 451 17.21 12.58 -8.47
C PRO A 451 15.82 12.49 -7.82
N VAL A 452 14.96 11.59 -8.29
CA VAL A 452 13.60 11.39 -7.77
C VAL A 452 13.28 9.90 -7.71
N LEU A 453 12.46 9.49 -6.72
CA LEU A 453 11.95 8.13 -6.57
C LEU A 453 13.06 7.06 -6.63
N ARG A 454 14.18 7.34 -5.94
CA ARG A 454 15.40 6.51 -5.94
C ARG A 454 15.15 5.06 -5.53
N PHE A 455 14.14 4.79 -4.72
CA PHE A 455 13.79 3.44 -4.30
C PHE A 455 13.35 2.53 -5.47
N PHE A 456 12.84 3.09 -6.57
CA PHE A 456 12.52 2.31 -7.78
C PHE A 456 13.75 1.95 -8.62
N MET A 457 14.68 2.89 -8.80
CA MET A 457 15.71 2.81 -9.84
C MET A 457 17.14 2.88 -9.28
N GLY A 458 17.30 3.25 -8.01
CA GLY A 458 18.60 3.34 -7.37
C GLY A 458 19.30 1.99 -7.33
N LYS A 459 20.64 2.01 -7.43
CA LYS A 459 21.46 0.82 -7.36
C LYS A 459 22.45 0.95 -6.23
N LEU A 460 22.59 -0.12 -5.45
CA LEU A 460 23.43 -0.21 -4.27
C LEU A 460 24.45 -1.34 -4.42
N ASN A 461 25.51 -1.25 -3.66
CA ASN A 461 26.46 -2.32 -3.42
C ASN A 461 26.43 -2.68 -1.93
N GLU A 462 26.82 -3.91 -1.63
CA GLU A 462 27.14 -4.36 -0.27
C GLU A 462 28.31 -3.59 0.33
N THR A 463 28.29 -3.31 1.63
CA THR A 463 29.39 -2.64 2.35
C THR A 463 30.49 -3.62 2.83
N SER A 464 30.23 -4.94 2.71
CA SER A 464 31.15 -6.02 3.08
C SER A 464 30.78 -7.32 2.36
N ASP A 465 31.52 -8.39 2.57
CA ASP A 465 31.29 -9.74 2.02
C ASP A 465 30.11 -10.51 2.70
N TRP A 466 29.13 -9.78 3.23
CA TRP A 466 28.00 -10.37 3.93
C TRP A 466 27.15 -11.32 3.07
N PRO A 467 26.92 -11.06 1.76
CA PRO A 467 26.09 -11.96 0.95
C PRO A 467 26.74 -13.33 0.79
N GLU A 468 28.07 -13.39 0.60
CA GLU A 468 28.84 -14.64 0.51
C GLU A 468 28.79 -15.42 1.82
N LYS A 469 28.99 -14.74 2.95
CA LYS A 469 28.91 -15.36 4.28
C LYS A 469 27.54 -15.97 4.53
N LEU A 470 26.49 -15.24 4.15
CA LEU A 470 25.12 -15.69 4.29
C LEU A 470 24.84 -16.91 3.38
N MET A 471 25.31 -16.89 2.14
CA MET A 471 25.19 -18.02 1.21
C MET A 471 25.94 -19.27 1.73
N VAL A 472 27.15 -19.11 2.24
CA VAL A 472 27.92 -20.21 2.84
C VAL A 472 27.18 -20.82 4.03
N LYS A 473 26.62 -19.96 4.92
CA LYS A 473 25.85 -20.43 6.07
C LYS A 473 24.58 -21.16 5.61
N PHE A 474 23.87 -20.63 4.59
CA PHE A 474 22.70 -21.28 4.02
C PHE A 474 23.04 -22.68 3.48
N ARG A 475 24.12 -22.80 2.71
CA ARG A 475 24.57 -24.08 2.18
C ARG A 475 24.99 -25.07 3.26
N LYS A 476 25.56 -24.58 4.36
CA LYS A 476 25.89 -25.42 5.51
C LYS A 476 24.64 -26.01 6.17
N ASP A 477 23.57 -25.23 6.31
CA ASP A 477 22.39 -25.63 7.05
C ASP A 477 21.36 -26.39 6.17
N PHE A 478 21.22 -26.02 4.91
CA PHE A 478 20.22 -26.57 3.99
C PHE A 478 20.80 -27.48 2.88
N GLY A 479 22.13 -27.59 2.77
CA GLY A 479 22.77 -28.41 1.77
C GLY A 479 22.44 -27.97 0.35
N LYS A 480 21.92 -28.92 -0.47
CA LYS A 480 21.52 -28.66 -1.86
C LYS A 480 20.05 -28.21 -2.00
N SER A 481 19.35 -27.92 -0.89
CA SER A 481 17.99 -27.38 -0.98
C SER A 481 17.95 -26.07 -1.77
N LEU A 482 16.83 -25.84 -2.46
CA LEU A 482 16.55 -24.58 -3.15
C LEU A 482 16.25 -23.47 -2.15
#